data_5cc35ed428e6df46e6bc34cf3cda421f
#
_entry.id   5cc35ed428e6df46e6bc34cf3cda421f
#
_cell.length_a   1.000
_cell.length_b   1.000
_cell.length_c   1.000
_cell.angle_alpha   90.00
_cell.angle_beta   90.00
_cell.angle_gamma   90.00
#
_symmetry.space_group_name_H-M   'P 1'
#
loop_
_entity.id
_entity.type
_entity.pdbx_description
1 polymer ?
#
loop_
_entity_poly.entity_id
_entity_poly.type
_entity_poly.pdbx_seq_one_letter_code
_entity_poly.pdbx_strand_id
1 'polypeptide(L)'
;TFASSLPEEVRKMTPVVGCPLTAEGLATIIMYRFGLHLPQYRVKPALRQMGLNLGTSVLDRYYRMAEDELMLKLEKLLHREVLQSQYLMIDETCVLVGVTNPQTKVKTYLKRYVWAFFNKEKNLVEYVYEEGSRSREVLRKFFKVSENLNLAVTADGYSAYNLFGSDEYPGVLRCGCWTHARRNFVDSLGSSHDAAMAMIEEIDAYFMAEHLASFLDEKERLAWRIKVGKTILERIKSLAESYKADTSLMADTILAKAVNYMLNQWQTYENIMKSGLPEVSNNLCEQRMKPLKLSMKNSQNIGSEEAAKGHCLIHSLLESCRRLGVSIYDYLVALFRRLPDTPKDQRKQLLPHILGPLLPKQELIPIFSRSYP
;
A
#
# COMPACT_ATOMS: atom_id res chain seq x y z
N THR A 1 -7.61 10.41 -47.13
CA THR A 1 -7.94 9.71 -45.88
C THR A 1 -9.21 10.31 -45.31
N PHE A 2 -10.37 9.67 -45.55
CA PHE A 2 -11.63 10.04 -44.91
C PHE A 2 -11.55 9.64 -43.43
N ALA A 3 -11.34 10.59 -42.54
CA ALA A 3 -11.65 10.42 -41.14
C ALA A 3 -13.18 10.51 -41.00
N SER A 4 -13.87 9.39 -41.19
CA SER A 4 -15.28 9.32 -40.83
C SER A 4 -15.40 9.61 -39.35
N SER A 5 -16.05 10.69 -38.98
CA SER A 5 -16.39 10.96 -37.58
C SER A 5 -17.25 9.80 -37.09
N LEU A 6 -16.83 9.16 -35.99
CA LEU A 6 -17.63 8.12 -35.35
C LEU A 6 -19.06 8.64 -35.10
N PRO A 7 -20.09 7.83 -35.31
CA PRO A 7 -21.45 8.19 -34.98
C PRO A 7 -21.55 8.71 -33.54
N GLU A 8 -22.45 9.66 -33.30
CA GLU A 8 -22.55 10.29 -31.97
C GLU A 8 -22.86 9.27 -30.86
N GLU A 9 -23.62 8.24 -31.14
CA GLU A 9 -23.93 7.14 -30.24
C GLU A 9 -22.66 6.38 -29.82
N VAL A 10 -21.74 6.14 -30.77
CA VAL A 10 -20.45 5.47 -30.49
C VAL A 10 -19.53 6.40 -29.74
N ARG A 11 -19.55 7.71 -29.98
CA ARG A 11 -18.77 8.69 -29.21
C ARG A 11 -19.21 8.75 -27.74
N LYS A 12 -20.50 8.61 -27.48
CA LYS A 12 -21.05 8.54 -26.10
C LYS A 12 -20.62 7.26 -25.36
N MET A 13 -20.27 6.20 -26.09
CA MET A 13 -19.78 4.95 -25.48
C MET A 13 -18.30 5.01 -25.12
N THR A 14 -17.53 5.94 -25.70
CA THR A 14 -16.07 6.04 -25.46
C THR A 14 -15.80 7.13 -24.41
N PRO A 15 -15.26 6.76 -23.24
CA PRO A 15 -15.08 7.70 -22.11
C PRO A 15 -13.97 8.73 -22.33
N VAL A 16 -13.10 8.49 -23.33
CA VAL A 16 -11.93 9.34 -23.63
C VAL A 16 -11.91 9.70 -25.11
N VAL A 17 -11.82 10.99 -25.39
CA VAL A 17 -11.74 11.51 -26.77
C VAL A 17 -10.48 10.97 -27.44
N GLY A 18 -10.65 10.44 -28.67
CA GLY A 18 -9.55 9.84 -29.45
C GLY A 18 -9.13 8.42 -29.03
N CYS A 19 -9.82 7.82 -28.04
CA CYS A 19 -9.72 6.41 -27.72
C CYS A 19 -10.95 5.67 -28.27
N PRO A 20 -10.78 4.66 -29.13
CA PRO A 20 -11.92 3.93 -29.70
C PRO A 20 -12.48 2.87 -28.75
N LEU A 21 -11.88 2.66 -27.58
CA LEU A 21 -12.35 1.70 -26.61
C LEU A 21 -13.52 2.25 -25.79
N THR A 22 -14.54 1.42 -25.59
CA THR A 22 -15.60 1.70 -24.62
C THR A 22 -15.07 1.63 -23.19
N ALA A 23 -15.89 2.01 -22.23
CA ALA A 23 -15.55 1.87 -20.80
C ALA A 23 -15.17 0.43 -20.44
N GLU A 24 -15.87 -0.57 -21.01
CA GLU A 24 -15.59 -1.99 -20.83
C GLU A 24 -14.24 -2.39 -21.45
N GLY A 25 -13.97 -1.90 -22.66
CA GLY A 25 -12.70 -2.15 -23.35
C GLY A 25 -11.50 -1.60 -22.56
N LEU A 26 -11.60 -0.35 -22.07
CA LEU A 26 -10.57 0.24 -21.21
C LEU A 26 -10.44 -0.50 -19.88
N ALA A 27 -11.56 -0.85 -19.23
CA ALA A 27 -11.55 -1.62 -17.99
C ALA A 27 -10.88 -2.99 -18.18
N THR A 28 -11.14 -3.65 -19.31
CA THR A 28 -10.53 -4.95 -19.65
C THR A 28 -9.00 -4.86 -19.75
N ILE A 29 -8.46 -3.91 -20.50
CA ILE A 29 -7.01 -3.79 -20.67
C ILE A 29 -6.32 -3.41 -19.36
N ILE A 30 -6.93 -2.54 -18.54
CA ILE A 30 -6.40 -2.15 -17.23
C ILE A 30 -6.50 -3.32 -16.25
N MET A 31 -7.62 -4.04 -16.24
CA MET A 31 -7.79 -5.25 -15.41
C MET A 31 -6.73 -6.29 -15.74
N TYR A 32 -6.46 -6.58 -17.00
CA TYR A 32 -5.42 -7.53 -17.40
C TYR A 32 -4.03 -7.08 -16.98
N ARG A 33 -3.69 -5.81 -17.24
CA ARG A 33 -2.35 -5.29 -16.97
C ARG A 33 -2.05 -5.11 -15.48
N PHE A 34 -2.98 -4.48 -14.74
CA PHE A 34 -2.79 -4.05 -13.36
C PHE A 34 -3.60 -4.87 -12.36
N GLY A 35 -4.80 -5.30 -12.72
CA GLY A 35 -5.65 -6.13 -11.86
C GLY A 35 -5.15 -7.57 -11.75
N LEU A 36 -4.80 -8.18 -12.88
CA LEU A 36 -4.27 -9.55 -12.97
C LEU A 36 -2.72 -9.59 -13.06
N HIS A 37 -2.06 -8.44 -13.01
CA HIS A 37 -0.60 -8.30 -13.05
C HIS A 37 0.07 -8.94 -14.28
N LEU A 38 -0.65 -9.02 -15.42
CA LEU A 38 -0.09 -9.58 -16.65
C LEU A 38 0.93 -8.60 -17.26
N PRO A 39 2.14 -9.04 -17.58
CA PRO A 39 3.06 -8.22 -18.36
C PRO A 39 2.51 -8.02 -19.77
N GLN A 40 2.89 -6.92 -20.41
CA GLN A 40 2.28 -6.49 -21.66
C GLN A 40 2.38 -7.53 -22.78
N TYR A 41 3.48 -8.30 -22.82
CA TYR A 41 3.65 -9.38 -23.82
C TYR A 41 2.64 -10.53 -23.65
N ARG A 42 2.00 -10.65 -22.47
CA ARG A 42 0.90 -11.61 -22.20
C ARG A 42 -0.48 -10.99 -22.41
N VAL A 43 -0.63 -9.69 -22.17
CA VAL A 43 -1.89 -8.96 -22.45
C VAL A 43 -2.23 -9.01 -23.93
N LYS A 44 -1.26 -8.79 -24.82
CA LYS A 44 -1.47 -8.82 -26.28
C LYS A 44 -2.10 -10.12 -26.81
N PRO A 45 -1.51 -11.30 -26.55
CA PRO A 45 -2.11 -12.55 -27.04
C PRO A 45 -3.49 -12.83 -26.39
N ALA A 46 -3.72 -12.44 -25.14
CA ALA A 46 -5.02 -12.59 -24.53
C ALA A 46 -6.09 -11.73 -25.24
N LEU A 47 -5.76 -10.48 -25.57
CA LEU A 47 -6.67 -9.61 -26.33
C LEU A 47 -6.88 -10.11 -27.77
N ARG A 48 -5.86 -10.69 -28.41
CA ARG A 48 -5.98 -11.26 -29.76
C ARG A 48 -6.98 -12.44 -29.78
N GLN A 49 -6.99 -13.28 -28.74
CA GLN A 49 -7.99 -14.34 -28.63
C GLN A 49 -9.43 -13.83 -28.48
N MET A 50 -9.59 -12.60 -27.98
CA MET A 50 -10.87 -11.88 -27.92
C MET A 50 -11.21 -11.10 -29.19
N GLY A 51 -10.41 -11.24 -30.26
CA GLY A 51 -10.59 -10.54 -31.53
C GLY A 51 -9.95 -9.13 -31.58
N LEU A 52 -9.23 -8.71 -30.53
CA LEU A 52 -8.59 -7.38 -30.45
C LEU A 52 -7.09 -7.48 -30.79
N ASN A 53 -6.69 -7.08 -31.96
CA ASN A 53 -5.27 -7.08 -32.37
C ASN A 53 -4.64 -5.68 -32.17
N LEU A 54 -4.16 -5.42 -30.95
CA LEU A 54 -3.56 -4.14 -30.58
C LEU A 54 -2.03 -4.25 -30.47
N GLY A 55 -1.33 -3.24 -31.00
CA GLY A 55 0.12 -3.10 -30.84
C GLY A 55 0.51 -2.64 -29.43
N THR A 56 1.78 -2.87 -29.05
CA THR A 56 2.30 -2.49 -27.72
C THR A 56 2.17 -0.98 -27.46
N SER A 57 2.60 -0.16 -28.43
CA SER A 57 2.53 1.31 -28.32
C SER A 57 1.08 1.85 -28.26
N VAL A 58 0.15 1.13 -28.88
CA VAL A 58 -1.29 1.47 -28.82
C VAL A 58 -1.84 1.18 -27.45
N LEU A 59 -1.51 0.04 -26.85
CA LEU A 59 -1.89 -0.30 -25.48
C LEU A 59 -1.31 0.71 -24.48
N ASP A 60 -0.01 1.05 -24.60
CA ASP A 60 0.62 2.06 -23.74
C ASP A 60 -0.05 3.42 -23.85
N ARG A 61 -0.47 3.79 -25.06
CA ARG A 61 -1.22 5.02 -25.26
C ARG A 61 -2.58 4.97 -24.57
N TYR A 62 -3.31 3.86 -24.66
CA TYR A 62 -4.64 3.74 -24.03
C TYR A 62 -4.54 3.71 -22.49
N TYR A 63 -3.50 3.09 -21.92
CA TYR A 63 -3.24 3.17 -20.47
C TYR A 63 -3.03 4.62 -20.03
N ARG A 64 -2.18 5.37 -20.74
CA ARG A 64 -1.94 6.79 -20.42
C ARG A 64 -3.19 7.64 -20.59
N MET A 65 -3.96 7.42 -21.66
CA MET A 65 -5.20 8.16 -21.86
C MET A 65 -6.22 7.91 -20.75
N ALA A 66 -6.34 6.66 -20.26
CA ALA A 66 -7.22 6.35 -19.13
C ALA A 66 -6.69 6.97 -17.81
N GLU A 67 -5.37 7.01 -17.64
CA GLU A 67 -4.71 7.65 -16.50
C GLU A 67 -4.93 9.16 -16.53
N ASP A 68 -4.48 9.84 -17.59
CA ASP A 68 -4.45 11.30 -17.70
C ASP A 68 -5.86 11.90 -17.74
N GLU A 69 -6.75 11.33 -18.55
CA GLU A 69 -8.08 11.90 -18.80
C GLU A 69 -9.12 11.48 -17.77
N LEU A 70 -8.89 10.39 -17.05
CA LEU A 70 -9.85 9.86 -16.10
C LEU A 70 -9.27 9.80 -14.68
N MET A 71 -8.31 8.94 -14.44
CA MET A 71 -7.88 8.58 -13.07
C MET A 71 -7.19 9.74 -12.32
N LEU A 72 -6.37 10.56 -13.00
CA LEU A 72 -5.70 11.73 -12.42
C LEU A 72 -6.68 12.73 -11.79
N LYS A 73 -7.93 12.76 -12.27
CA LYS A 73 -8.99 13.60 -11.68
C LYS A 73 -9.39 13.18 -10.27
N LEU A 74 -9.03 11.97 -9.86
CA LEU A 74 -9.33 11.40 -8.52
C LEU A 74 -8.12 11.44 -7.56
N GLU A 75 -6.90 11.63 -8.05
CA GLU A 75 -5.67 11.54 -7.26
C GLU A 75 -5.73 12.41 -5.99
N LYS A 76 -5.95 13.73 -6.14
CA LYS A 76 -6.02 14.66 -4.99
C LYS A 76 -7.20 14.37 -4.06
N LEU A 77 -8.27 13.79 -4.58
CA LEU A 77 -9.44 13.42 -3.78
C LEU A 77 -9.13 12.17 -2.95
N LEU A 78 -8.49 11.16 -3.56
CA LEU A 78 -8.03 9.98 -2.85
C LEU A 78 -7.03 10.36 -1.75
N HIS A 79 -6.05 11.19 -2.06
CA HIS A 79 -5.07 11.69 -1.11
C HIS A 79 -5.73 12.33 0.12
N ARG A 80 -6.71 13.23 -0.09
CA ARG A 80 -7.45 13.85 1.01
C ARG A 80 -8.21 12.82 1.85
N GLU A 81 -8.83 11.81 1.22
CA GLU A 81 -9.54 10.76 1.94
C GLU A 81 -8.60 9.84 2.73
N VAL A 82 -7.40 9.59 2.22
CA VAL A 82 -6.37 8.83 2.95
C VAL A 82 -5.88 9.61 4.16
N LEU A 83 -5.66 10.93 4.03
CA LEU A 83 -5.24 11.79 5.13
C LEU A 83 -6.35 12.04 6.17
N GLN A 84 -7.63 11.88 5.83
CA GLN A 84 -8.74 11.94 6.78
C GLN A 84 -8.84 10.64 7.59
N SER A 85 -7.81 10.33 8.36
CA SER A 85 -7.67 9.15 9.19
C SER A 85 -7.06 9.54 10.53
N GLN A 86 -7.46 8.84 11.58
CA GLN A 86 -6.79 8.90 12.88
C GLN A 86 -5.64 7.91 12.98
N TYR A 87 -5.52 6.98 12.00
CA TYR A 87 -4.48 5.97 11.98
C TYR A 87 -4.06 5.59 10.55
N LEU A 88 -2.77 5.70 10.28
CA LEU A 88 -2.15 5.27 9.02
C LEU A 88 -1.07 4.21 9.26
N MET A 89 -0.94 3.31 8.31
CA MET A 89 0.20 2.41 8.20
C MET A 89 1.02 2.81 6.98
N ILE A 90 2.35 2.84 7.12
CA ILE A 90 3.25 3.31 6.07
C ILE A 90 4.35 2.28 5.85
N ASP A 91 4.66 2.04 4.58
CA ASP A 91 5.76 1.17 4.17
C ASP A 91 6.32 1.65 2.83
N GLU A 92 7.56 1.27 2.50
CA GLU A 92 8.13 1.56 1.20
C GLU A 92 8.77 0.31 0.57
N THR A 93 8.77 0.27 -0.76
CA THR A 93 9.40 -0.83 -1.49
C THR A 93 10.20 -0.34 -2.68
N CYS A 94 11.26 -1.07 -3.03
CA CYS A 94 12.05 -0.77 -4.21
C CYS A 94 11.40 -1.34 -5.48
N VAL A 95 11.53 -0.58 -6.55
CA VAL A 95 11.14 -0.92 -7.93
C VAL A 95 12.27 -0.56 -8.89
N LEU A 96 12.34 -1.21 -10.05
CA LEU A 96 13.26 -0.82 -11.12
C LEU A 96 12.51 0.08 -12.10
N VAL A 97 13.01 1.30 -12.30
CA VAL A 97 12.42 2.30 -13.20
C VAL A 97 13.42 2.72 -14.26
N GLY A 98 12.95 2.77 -15.50
CA GLY A 98 13.73 3.26 -16.63
C GLY A 98 13.89 4.78 -16.56
N VAL A 99 15.13 5.24 -16.53
CA VAL A 99 15.49 6.65 -16.56
C VAL A 99 16.31 6.91 -17.80
N THR A 100 15.89 7.86 -18.61
CA THR A 100 16.61 8.24 -19.83
C THR A 100 17.48 9.45 -19.54
N ASN A 101 18.79 9.31 -19.75
CA ASN A 101 19.70 10.45 -19.63
C ASN A 101 19.35 11.48 -20.72
N PRO A 102 19.05 12.74 -20.34
CA PRO A 102 18.61 13.74 -21.30
C PRO A 102 19.68 14.13 -22.34
N GLN A 103 20.97 13.98 -22.00
CA GLN A 103 22.10 14.35 -22.86
C GLN A 103 22.48 13.18 -23.79
N THR A 104 22.69 11.98 -23.24
CA THR A 104 23.17 10.82 -24.01
C THR A 104 22.04 10.02 -24.66
N LYS A 105 20.78 10.29 -24.28
CA LYS A 105 19.58 9.50 -24.68
C LYS A 105 19.64 8.02 -24.29
N VAL A 106 20.63 7.63 -23.51
CA VAL A 106 20.76 6.25 -23.02
C VAL A 106 19.76 6.03 -21.88
N LYS A 107 19.01 4.94 -21.99
CA LYS A 107 18.07 4.48 -20.95
C LYS A 107 18.77 3.51 -20.02
N THR A 108 18.71 3.79 -18.73
CA THR A 108 19.18 2.91 -17.66
C THR A 108 18.04 2.57 -16.72
N TYR A 109 18.12 1.41 -16.04
CA TYR A 109 17.14 1.04 -15.03
C TYR A 109 17.72 1.25 -13.65
N LEU A 110 17.13 2.16 -12.90
CA LEU A 110 17.59 2.54 -11.57
C LEU A 110 16.67 1.97 -10.49
N LYS A 111 17.27 1.61 -9.36
CA LYS A 111 16.51 1.27 -8.15
C LYS A 111 15.87 2.54 -7.62
N ARG A 112 14.55 2.54 -7.57
CA ARG A 112 13.69 3.61 -7.10
C ARG A 112 12.77 3.09 -6.00
N TYR A 113 12.04 3.95 -5.32
CA TYR A 113 11.14 3.58 -4.24
C TYR A 113 9.72 4.05 -4.50
N VAL A 114 8.77 3.21 -4.11
CA VAL A 114 7.35 3.52 -4.01
C VAL A 114 6.96 3.40 -2.54
N TRP A 115 6.23 4.37 -2.05
CA TRP A 115 5.67 4.41 -0.71
C TRP A 115 4.21 3.99 -0.74
N ALA A 116 3.75 3.28 0.29
CA ALA A 116 2.33 2.97 0.49
C ALA A 116 1.85 3.61 1.78
N PHE A 117 0.71 4.27 1.69
CA PHE A 117 -0.02 4.84 2.81
C PHE A 117 -1.36 4.11 2.89
N PHE A 118 -1.59 3.39 3.97
CA PHE A 118 -2.79 2.60 4.16
C PHE A 118 -3.66 3.20 5.27
N ASN A 119 -4.81 3.76 4.88
CA ASN A 119 -5.88 4.14 5.78
C ASN A 119 -6.73 2.90 6.09
N LYS A 120 -6.52 2.31 7.28
CA LYS A 120 -7.21 1.09 7.70
C LYS A 120 -8.71 1.33 7.92
N GLU A 121 -9.11 2.50 8.43
CA GLU A 121 -10.49 2.83 8.75
C GLU A 121 -11.38 2.83 7.49
N LYS A 122 -10.90 3.45 6.42
CA LYS A 122 -11.61 3.53 5.13
C LYS A 122 -11.23 2.43 4.15
N ASN A 123 -10.29 1.54 4.50
CA ASN A 123 -9.70 0.54 3.59
C ASN A 123 -9.15 1.14 2.29
N LEU A 124 -8.56 2.33 2.37
CA LEU A 124 -7.96 3.02 1.23
C LEU A 124 -6.45 2.88 1.25
N VAL A 125 -5.89 2.61 0.08
CA VAL A 125 -4.44 2.56 -0.14
C VAL A 125 -4.04 3.64 -1.12
N GLU A 126 -3.00 4.38 -0.81
CA GLU A 126 -2.36 5.30 -1.74
C GLU A 126 -0.90 4.92 -1.92
N TYR A 127 -0.51 4.65 -3.16
CA TYR A 127 0.89 4.48 -3.53
C TYR A 127 1.43 5.79 -4.09
N VAL A 128 2.63 6.16 -3.65
CA VAL A 128 3.27 7.41 -4.03
C VAL A 128 4.65 7.14 -4.62
N TYR A 129 4.91 7.70 -5.79
CA TYR A 129 6.21 7.74 -6.43
C TYR A 129 6.70 9.18 -6.49
N GLU A 130 7.63 9.54 -5.61
CA GLU A 130 8.21 10.88 -5.57
C GLU A 130 9.66 10.83 -6.06
N GLU A 131 9.83 10.91 -7.39
CA GLU A 131 11.12 10.82 -8.07
C GLU A 131 11.96 9.60 -7.64
N GLY A 132 11.29 8.55 -7.16
CA GLY A 132 11.90 7.34 -6.64
C GLY A 132 12.72 7.51 -5.37
N SER A 133 12.52 8.59 -4.64
CA SER A 133 13.21 8.88 -3.39
C SER A 133 12.78 7.95 -2.25
N ARG A 134 13.74 7.59 -1.38
CA ARG A 134 13.50 6.93 -0.09
C ARG A 134 13.63 7.90 1.09
N SER A 135 13.86 9.18 0.84
CA SER A 135 14.13 10.17 1.89
C SER A 135 12.86 10.57 2.65
N ARG A 136 13.05 11.16 3.85
CA ARG A 136 11.97 11.76 4.66
C ARG A 136 11.21 12.88 3.94
N GLU A 137 11.78 13.43 2.87
CA GLU A 137 11.14 14.45 2.06
C GLU A 137 9.85 13.97 1.38
N VAL A 138 9.76 12.67 1.08
CA VAL A 138 8.52 12.06 0.57
C VAL A 138 7.41 12.19 1.60
N LEU A 139 7.71 11.92 2.88
CA LEU A 139 6.75 12.08 3.97
C LEU A 139 6.34 13.53 4.14
N ARG A 140 7.29 14.48 4.09
CA ARG A 140 6.98 15.92 4.17
C ARG A 140 6.05 16.35 3.04
N LYS A 141 6.31 15.92 1.82
CA LYS A 141 5.45 16.22 0.66
C LYS A 141 4.07 15.60 0.81
N PHE A 142 4.00 14.37 1.28
CA PHE A 142 2.74 13.65 1.47
C PHE A 142 1.86 14.36 2.51
N PHE A 143 2.41 14.71 3.66
CA PHE A 143 1.67 15.32 4.77
C PHE A 143 1.55 16.86 4.71
N LYS A 144 2.19 17.51 3.75
CA LYS A 144 2.23 18.99 3.62
C LYS A 144 0.86 19.66 3.54
N VAL A 145 -0.17 18.93 3.14
CA VAL A 145 -1.54 19.46 2.98
C VAL A 145 -2.25 19.63 4.34
N SER A 146 -1.70 19.08 5.43
CA SER A 146 -2.32 19.06 6.76
C SER A 146 -1.46 19.82 7.78
N GLU A 147 -1.86 21.05 8.14
CA GLU A 147 -1.10 21.91 9.06
C GLU A 147 -1.10 21.40 10.51
N ASN A 148 -2.11 20.62 10.93
CA ASN A 148 -2.23 20.07 12.29
C ASN A 148 -2.51 18.58 12.25
N LEU A 149 -1.46 17.80 11.93
CA LEU A 149 -1.55 16.34 11.93
C LEU A 149 -1.65 15.81 13.37
N ASN A 150 -2.78 15.19 13.67
CA ASN A 150 -3.00 14.48 14.93
C ASN A 150 -3.51 13.07 14.61
N LEU A 151 -2.59 12.13 14.42
CA LEU A 151 -2.88 10.74 14.07
C LEU A 151 -1.81 9.78 14.59
N ALA A 152 -2.15 8.51 14.67
CA ALA A 152 -1.17 7.45 14.90
C ALA A 152 -0.61 6.94 13.57
N VAL A 153 0.68 6.56 13.58
CA VAL A 153 1.36 5.94 12.42
C VAL A 153 2.08 4.69 12.88
N THR A 154 1.81 3.54 12.22
CA THR A 154 2.65 2.35 12.35
C THR A 154 3.59 2.24 11.16
N ALA A 155 4.90 2.13 11.44
CA ALA A 155 5.96 1.93 10.46
C ALA A 155 7.09 1.10 11.06
N ASP A 156 8.06 0.68 10.22
CA ASP A 156 9.27 -0.01 10.69
C ASP A 156 10.29 0.94 11.36
N GLY A 157 11.49 0.43 11.63
CA GLY A 157 12.58 1.19 12.25
C GLY A 157 13.38 2.08 11.30
N TYR A 158 12.93 2.30 10.07
CA TYR A 158 13.67 3.15 9.13
C TYR A 158 13.74 4.60 9.59
N SER A 159 14.91 5.21 9.50
CA SER A 159 15.21 6.53 10.07
C SER A 159 14.39 7.69 9.49
N ALA A 160 13.83 7.53 8.28
CA ALA A 160 12.94 8.55 7.71
C ALA A 160 11.70 8.79 8.59
N TYR A 161 11.20 7.73 9.24
CA TYR A 161 10.02 7.81 10.13
C TYR A 161 10.29 8.53 11.47
N ASN A 162 11.56 8.84 11.81
CA ASN A 162 11.90 9.65 13.00
C ASN A 162 11.36 11.09 12.90
N LEU A 163 10.84 11.48 11.73
CA LEU A 163 10.10 12.71 11.52
C LEU A 163 8.85 12.79 12.41
N PHE A 164 8.17 11.67 12.62
CA PHE A 164 6.95 11.60 13.41
C PHE A 164 7.25 11.64 14.92
N GLY A 165 6.50 12.47 15.64
CA GLY A 165 6.73 12.73 17.05
C GLY A 165 7.91 13.68 17.34
N SER A 166 8.54 14.24 16.30
CA SER A 166 9.51 15.34 16.43
C SER A 166 8.79 16.72 16.49
N ASP A 167 9.56 17.77 16.68
CA ASP A 167 9.04 19.16 16.67
C ASP A 167 8.34 19.52 15.35
N GLU A 168 8.65 18.83 14.25
CA GLU A 168 8.04 19.05 12.95
C GLU A 168 6.63 18.42 12.85
N TYR A 169 6.39 17.28 13.52
CA TYR A 169 5.09 16.60 13.57
C TYR A 169 4.78 16.14 15.01
N PRO A 170 4.63 17.07 15.97
CA PRO A 170 4.46 16.71 17.39
C PRO A 170 3.17 15.98 17.70
N GLY A 171 2.12 16.18 16.89
CA GLY A 171 0.82 15.49 17.03
C GLY A 171 0.77 14.09 16.46
N VAL A 172 1.86 13.61 15.81
CA VAL A 172 1.88 12.26 15.23
C VAL A 172 2.45 11.26 16.21
N LEU A 173 1.61 10.30 16.61
CA LEU A 173 1.99 9.19 17.48
C LEU A 173 2.63 8.08 16.65
N ARG A 174 3.98 8.03 16.62
CA ARG A 174 4.70 6.95 15.93
C ARG A 174 4.69 5.66 16.74
N CYS A 175 4.21 4.57 16.14
CA CYS A 175 4.23 3.21 16.68
C CYS A 175 5.18 2.33 15.86
N GLY A 176 6.00 1.52 16.54
CA GLY A 176 6.95 0.60 15.91
C GLY A 176 6.31 -0.72 15.49
N CYS A 177 6.93 -1.40 14.55
CA CYS A 177 6.50 -2.72 14.07
C CYS A 177 7.18 -3.85 14.86
N TRP A 178 6.44 -4.56 15.69
CA TRP A 178 6.93 -5.69 16.47
C TRP A 178 7.37 -6.89 15.62
N THR A 179 6.82 -7.07 14.44
CA THR A 179 7.25 -8.13 13.52
C THR A 179 8.71 -7.95 13.09
N HIS A 180 9.17 -6.71 12.90
CA HIS A 180 10.57 -6.44 12.60
C HIS A 180 11.49 -6.71 13.80
N ALA A 181 11.06 -6.34 15.00
CA ALA A 181 11.80 -6.68 16.21
C ALA A 181 11.94 -8.20 16.36
N ARG A 182 10.83 -8.94 16.25
CA ARG A 182 10.83 -10.40 16.33
C ARG A 182 11.73 -11.05 15.28
N ARG A 183 11.69 -10.58 14.04
CA ARG A 183 12.53 -11.11 12.94
C ARG A 183 14.03 -11.03 13.28
N ASN A 184 14.47 -9.91 13.85
CA ASN A 184 15.87 -9.74 14.23
C ASN A 184 16.31 -10.79 15.26
N PHE A 185 15.45 -11.20 16.21
CA PHE A 185 15.76 -12.29 17.13
C PHE A 185 15.70 -13.67 16.45
N VAL A 186 14.77 -13.88 15.52
CA VAL A 186 14.75 -15.11 14.70
C VAL A 186 16.05 -15.27 13.92
N ASP A 187 16.61 -14.19 13.39
CA ASP A 187 17.88 -14.22 12.65
C ASP A 187 19.07 -14.57 13.55
N SER A 188 18.96 -14.38 14.89
CA SER A 188 20.02 -14.72 15.87
C SER A 188 19.90 -16.14 16.46
N LEU A 189 18.86 -16.93 16.09
CA LEU A 189 18.69 -18.30 16.61
C LEU A 189 19.86 -19.23 16.30
N GLY A 190 20.56 -19.01 15.20
CA GLY A 190 21.70 -19.81 14.80
C GLY A 190 22.97 -19.62 15.66
N SER A 191 23.06 -18.49 16.36
CA SER A 191 24.25 -18.11 17.12
C SER A 191 24.00 -17.96 18.63
N SER A 192 22.81 -17.58 19.04
CA SER A 192 22.41 -17.35 20.43
C SER A 192 21.02 -17.92 20.70
N HIS A 193 20.85 -19.23 20.53
CA HIS A 193 19.55 -19.91 20.50
C HIS A 193 18.69 -19.61 21.73
N ASP A 194 19.21 -19.84 22.94
CA ASP A 194 18.44 -19.77 24.20
C ASP A 194 17.99 -18.33 24.49
N ALA A 195 18.87 -17.35 24.30
CA ALA A 195 18.55 -15.94 24.50
C ALA A 195 17.57 -15.45 23.44
N ALA A 196 17.73 -15.87 22.18
CA ALA A 196 16.83 -15.52 21.11
C ALA A 196 15.43 -16.13 21.33
N MET A 197 15.35 -17.41 21.72
CA MET A 197 14.08 -18.09 21.99
C MET A 197 13.33 -17.44 23.14
N ALA A 198 14.00 -17.16 24.27
CA ALA A 198 13.36 -16.49 25.42
C ALA A 198 12.74 -15.13 25.02
N MET A 199 13.43 -14.34 24.21
CA MET A 199 12.89 -13.07 23.72
C MET A 199 11.73 -13.27 22.74
N ILE A 200 11.81 -14.25 21.84
CA ILE A 200 10.76 -14.59 20.86
C ILE A 200 9.48 -15.02 21.61
N GLU A 201 9.59 -15.83 22.64
CA GLU A 201 8.47 -16.27 23.47
C GLU A 201 7.72 -15.10 24.13
N GLU A 202 8.46 -14.13 24.69
CA GLU A 202 7.85 -12.92 25.26
C GLU A 202 7.18 -12.05 24.19
N ILE A 203 7.79 -11.89 23.03
CA ILE A 203 7.18 -11.16 21.91
C ILE A 203 5.91 -11.90 21.39
N ASP A 204 5.94 -13.22 21.32
CA ASP A 204 4.80 -14.04 20.90
C ASP A 204 3.66 -13.96 21.92
N ALA A 205 3.97 -13.92 23.23
CA ALA A 205 3.00 -13.65 24.28
C ALA A 205 2.34 -12.26 24.10
N TYR A 206 3.13 -11.25 23.70
CA TYR A 206 2.58 -9.93 23.40
C TYR A 206 1.66 -9.95 22.15
N PHE A 207 2.06 -10.63 21.09
CA PHE A 207 1.19 -10.82 19.92
C PHE A 207 -0.11 -11.54 20.25
N MET A 208 -0.08 -12.55 21.11
CA MET A 208 -1.28 -13.26 21.57
C MET A 208 -2.20 -12.33 22.35
N ALA A 209 -1.67 -11.53 23.27
CA ALA A 209 -2.44 -10.55 24.03
C ALA A 209 -3.11 -9.51 23.11
N GLU A 210 -2.40 -9.01 22.09
CA GLU A 210 -2.96 -8.09 21.10
C GLU A 210 -3.99 -8.76 20.18
N HIS A 211 -3.80 -10.04 19.84
CA HIS A 211 -4.79 -10.79 19.08
C HIS A 211 -6.11 -10.92 19.83
N LEU A 212 -6.08 -11.22 21.13
CA LEU A 212 -7.27 -11.24 21.98
C LEU A 212 -7.95 -9.85 22.03
N ALA A 213 -7.15 -8.79 22.07
CA ALA A 213 -7.64 -7.41 22.07
C ALA A 213 -8.17 -6.94 20.71
N SER A 214 -7.92 -7.66 19.62
CA SER A 214 -8.36 -7.26 18.26
C SER A 214 -9.87 -7.28 18.07
N PHE A 215 -10.61 -7.98 18.95
CA PHE A 215 -12.08 -8.05 18.95
C PHE A 215 -12.74 -6.95 19.78
N LEU A 216 -11.94 -6.16 20.51
CA LEU A 216 -12.39 -5.06 21.37
C LEU A 216 -12.50 -3.76 20.57
N ASP A 217 -13.34 -2.84 21.02
CA ASP A 217 -13.35 -1.48 20.50
C ASP A 217 -12.07 -0.71 20.89
N GLU A 218 -11.91 0.51 20.38
CA GLU A 218 -10.70 1.30 20.62
C GLU A 218 -10.44 1.56 22.11
N LYS A 219 -11.48 1.92 22.88
CA LYS A 219 -11.35 2.26 24.30
C LYS A 219 -11.06 1.01 25.13
N GLU A 220 -11.77 -0.07 24.85
CA GLU A 220 -11.58 -1.36 25.50
C GLU A 220 -10.19 -1.93 25.16
N ARG A 221 -9.74 -1.79 23.91
CA ARG A 221 -8.40 -2.22 23.49
C ARG A 221 -7.31 -1.43 24.19
N LEU A 222 -7.48 -0.11 24.35
CA LEU A 222 -6.55 0.70 25.12
C LEU A 222 -6.51 0.28 26.58
N ALA A 223 -7.66 0.05 27.22
CA ALA A 223 -7.74 -0.42 28.60
C ALA A 223 -7.07 -1.80 28.76
N TRP A 224 -7.26 -2.71 27.82
CA TRP A 224 -6.59 -4.01 27.78
C TRP A 224 -5.05 -3.86 27.66
N ARG A 225 -4.57 -3.00 26.77
CA ARG A 225 -3.15 -2.69 26.62
C ARG A 225 -2.54 -2.23 27.95
N ILE A 226 -3.19 -1.28 28.62
CA ILE A 226 -2.75 -0.75 29.92
C ILE A 226 -2.75 -1.86 30.99
N LYS A 227 -3.75 -2.73 31.01
CA LYS A 227 -3.91 -3.76 32.05
C LYS A 227 -3.03 -4.98 31.79
N VAL A 228 -2.95 -5.48 30.58
CA VAL A 228 -2.27 -6.74 30.23
C VAL A 228 -0.98 -6.48 29.44
N GLY A 229 -1.07 -5.67 28.37
CA GLY A 229 0.04 -5.40 27.48
C GLY A 229 1.24 -4.77 28.18
N LYS A 230 1.00 -3.83 29.11
CA LYS A 230 2.05 -3.13 29.85
C LYS A 230 2.97 -4.07 30.60
N THR A 231 2.42 -5.04 31.33
CA THR A 231 3.21 -6.03 32.09
C THR A 231 4.09 -6.88 31.16
N ILE A 232 3.59 -7.26 29.98
CA ILE A 232 4.38 -8.01 29.00
C ILE A 232 5.50 -7.14 28.44
N LEU A 233 5.21 -5.89 28.09
CA LEU A 233 6.23 -4.95 27.60
C LEU A 233 7.33 -4.69 28.63
N GLU A 234 6.98 -4.58 29.91
CA GLU A 234 7.95 -4.42 30.99
C GLU A 234 8.89 -5.64 31.10
N ARG A 235 8.37 -6.87 30.93
CA ARG A 235 9.20 -8.08 30.90
C ARG A 235 10.13 -8.09 29.68
N ILE A 236 9.61 -7.78 28.48
CA ILE A 236 10.43 -7.70 27.26
C ILE A 236 11.55 -6.66 27.43
N LYS A 237 11.23 -5.49 28.00
CA LYS A 237 12.20 -4.42 28.23
C LYS A 237 13.33 -4.89 29.18
N SER A 238 12.92 -5.42 30.33
CA SER A 238 13.87 -5.91 31.33
C SER A 238 14.78 -7.00 30.77
N LEU A 239 14.22 -7.90 29.95
CA LEU A 239 15.00 -8.94 29.29
C LEU A 239 15.98 -8.35 28.26
N ALA A 240 15.55 -7.38 27.44
CA ALA A 240 16.43 -6.70 26.47
C ALA A 240 17.57 -5.92 27.18
N GLU A 241 17.25 -5.25 28.29
CA GLU A 241 18.22 -4.52 29.10
C GLU A 241 19.24 -5.47 29.79
N SER A 242 18.77 -6.62 30.27
CA SER A 242 19.66 -7.64 30.82
C SER A 242 20.64 -8.20 29.77
N TYR A 243 20.16 -8.47 28.57
CA TYR A 243 21.03 -8.87 27.44
C TYR A 243 22.05 -7.79 27.09
N LYS A 244 21.61 -6.53 27.09
CA LYS A 244 22.47 -5.37 26.80
C LYS A 244 23.60 -5.23 27.84
N ALA A 245 23.32 -5.60 29.09
CA ALA A 245 24.32 -5.58 30.19
C ALA A 245 25.28 -6.78 30.17
N ASP A 246 24.89 -7.88 29.54
CA ASP A 246 25.71 -9.08 29.44
C ASP A 246 26.69 -8.98 28.27
N THR A 247 27.97 -8.76 28.60
CA THR A 247 29.05 -8.63 27.60
C THR A 247 29.27 -9.89 26.78
N SER A 248 28.97 -11.08 27.34
CA SER A 248 29.12 -12.36 26.62
C SER A 248 28.06 -12.51 25.54
N LEU A 249 26.82 -12.17 25.83
CA LEU A 249 25.74 -12.15 24.87
C LEU A 249 25.94 -11.06 23.80
N MET A 250 26.41 -9.89 24.20
CA MET A 250 26.67 -8.77 23.27
C MET A 250 27.91 -8.98 22.40
N ALA A 251 28.72 -10.03 22.66
CA ALA A 251 29.79 -10.45 21.75
C ALA A 251 29.21 -11.07 20.44
N ASP A 252 28.01 -11.66 20.48
CA ASP A 252 27.29 -12.07 19.27
C ASP A 252 26.78 -10.85 18.53
N THR A 253 27.34 -10.60 17.35
CA THR A 253 27.02 -9.41 16.56
C THR A 253 25.58 -9.41 16.03
N ILE A 254 24.95 -10.58 15.84
CA ILE A 254 23.57 -10.70 15.34
C ILE A 254 22.60 -10.42 16.48
N LEU A 255 22.77 -11.06 17.64
CA LEU A 255 21.98 -10.82 18.84
C LEU A 255 22.13 -9.36 19.31
N ALA A 256 23.35 -8.83 19.34
CA ALA A 256 23.61 -7.44 19.71
C ALA A 256 22.88 -6.44 18.80
N LYS A 257 22.79 -6.70 17.49
CA LYS A 257 21.99 -5.89 16.56
C LYS A 257 20.50 -5.97 16.88
N ALA A 258 19.97 -7.16 17.19
CA ALA A 258 18.56 -7.35 17.55
C ALA A 258 18.19 -6.58 18.83
N VAL A 259 19.01 -6.71 19.89
CA VAL A 259 18.85 -6.01 21.17
C VAL A 259 18.94 -4.50 20.99
N ASN A 260 19.97 -4.02 20.28
CA ASN A 260 20.15 -2.59 20.02
C ASN A 260 19.01 -2.03 19.18
N TYR A 261 18.55 -2.74 18.14
CA TYR A 261 17.40 -2.32 17.33
C TYR A 261 16.16 -2.16 18.20
N MET A 262 15.84 -3.15 19.05
CA MET A 262 14.70 -3.10 19.95
C MET A 262 14.77 -1.92 20.92
N LEU A 263 15.88 -1.77 21.62
CA LEU A 263 16.05 -0.69 22.61
C LEU A 263 16.05 0.70 21.97
N ASN A 264 16.66 0.86 20.79
CA ASN A 264 16.64 2.12 20.04
C ASN A 264 15.24 2.51 19.55
N GLN A 265 14.35 1.53 19.32
CA GLN A 265 12.97 1.75 18.92
C GLN A 265 11.99 1.72 20.10
N TRP A 266 12.46 1.55 21.35
CA TRP A 266 11.63 1.23 22.50
C TRP A 266 10.47 2.22 22.69
N GLN A 267 10.74 3.52 22.57
CA GLN A 267 9.71 4.56 22.70
C GLN A 267 8.57 4.35 21.70
N THR A 268 8.87 3.86 20.50
CA THR A 268 7.84 3.64 19.48
C THR A 268 6.96 2.43 19.81
N TYR A 269 7.50 1.45 20.52
CA TYR A 269 6.74 0.30 21.03
C TYR A 269 5.84 0.70 22.22
N GLU A 270 6.35 1.53 23.12
CA GLU A 270 5.56 2.05 24.24
C GLU A 270 4.43 2.99 23.79
N ASN A 271 4.61 3.71 22.70
CA ASN A 271 3.59 4.65 22.19
C ASN A 271 2.24 3.99 21.90
N ILE A 272 2.21 2.69 21.63
CA ILE A 272 0.96 1.96 21.41
C ILE A 272 0.03 1.98 22.63
N MET A 273 0.60 2.19 23.83
CA MET A 273 -0.15 2.33 25.09
C MET A 273 -0.94 3.64 25.20
N LYS A 274 -0.78 4.54 24.22
CA LYS A 274 -1.47 5.85 24.19
C LYS A 274 -2.73 5.84 23.36
N SER A 275 -2.98 4.79 22.55
CA SER A 275 -4.15 4.66 21.69
C SER A 275 -4.54 3.19 21.49
N GLY A 276 -5.82 2.91 21.29
CA GLY A 276 -6.32 1.59 20.89
C GLY A 276 -6.31 1.36 19.37
N LEU A 277 -6.10 2.40 18.56
CA LEU A 277 -6.17 2.33 17.10
C LEU A 277 -4.97 1.60 16.44
N PRO A 278 -3.70 1.88 16.80
CA PRO A 278 -2.57 1.33 16.08
C PRO A 278 -2.48 -0.19 16.18
N GLU A 279 -2.06 -0.83 15.09
CA GLU A 279 -1.67 -2.23 15.10
C GLU A 279 -0.22 -2.38 15.61
N VAL A 280 0.06 -3.50 16.28
CA VAL A 280 1.41 -3.84 16.78
C VAL A 280 2.38 -4.21 15.66
N SER A 281 1.89 -4.44 14.46
CA SER A 281 2.71 -4.79 13.31
C SER A 281 2.30 -4.03 12.06
N ASN A 282 3.26 -3.81 11.15
CA ASN A 282 3.04 -3.21 9.85
C ASN A 282 2.64 -4.23 8.76
N ASN A 283 2.37 -5.48 9.14
CA ASN A 283 2.10 -6.58 8.20
C ASN A 283 0.94 -6.28 7.24
N LEU A 284 -0.08 -5.57 7.70
CA LEU A 284 -1.19 -5.19 6.83
C LEU A 284 -0.73 -4.26 5.70
N CYS A 285 0.12 -3.28 5.96
CA CYS A 285 0.67 -2.40 4.94
C CYS A 285 1.63 -3.17 4.01
N GLU A 286 2.50 -4.02 4.58
CA GLU A 286 3.39 -4.89 3.78
C GLU A 286 2.59 -5.78 2.81
N GLN A 287 1.45 -6.32 3.25
CA GLN A 287 0.56 -7.09 2.37
C GLN A 287 -0.02 -6.24 1.22
N ARG A 288 -0.25 -4.92 1.46
CA ARG A 288 -0.72 -4.01 0.39
C ARG A 288 0.36 -3.80 -0.66
N MET A 289 1.64 -3.87 -0.28
CA MET A 289 2.75 -3.80 -1.25
C MET A 289 2.86 -5.02 -2.18
N LYS A 290 2.32 -6.19 -1.80
CA LYS A 290 2.44 -7.43 -2.59
C LYS A 290 1.90 -7.32 -4.01
N PRO A 291 0.70 -6.71 -4.29
CA PRO A 291 0.20 -6.57 -5.65
C PRO A 291 1.13 -5.75 -6.55
N LEU A 292 1.65 -4.64 -6.04
CA LEU A 292 2.62 -3.81 -6.76
C LEU A 292 3.92 -4.61 -7.03
N LYS A 293 4.47 -5.28 -6.02
CA LYS A 293 5.67 -6.14 -6.16
C LYS A 293 5.44 -7.26 -7.16
N LEU A 294 4.25 -7.89 -7.19
CA LEU A 294 3.91 -8.93 -8.15
C LEU A 294 3.87 -8.38 -9.57
N SER A 295 3.24 -7.22 -9.76
CA SER A 295 3.22 -6.51 -11.04
C SER A 295 4.64 -6.22 -11.54
N MET A 296 5.54 -5.79 -10.65
CA MET A 296 6.95 -5.53 -10.96
C MET A 296 7.73 -6.81 -11.29
N LYS A 297 7.56 -7.88 -10.50
CA LYS A 297 8.20 -9.18 -10.78
C LYS A 297 7.80 -9.70 -12.15
N ASN A 298 6.53 -9.63 -12.51
CA ASN A 298 6.02 -10.10 -13.80
C ASN A 298 6.52 -9.26 -14.98
N SER A 299 6.70 -7.95 -14.79
CA SER A 299 7.12 -7.00 -15.82
C SER A 299 8.61 -6.65 -15.78
N GLN A 300 9.32 -7.10 -14.73
CA GLN A 300 10.72 -6.83 -14.41
C GLN A 300 11.03 -5.37 -14.07
N ASN A 301 10.44 -4.41 -14.77
CA ASN A 301 10.69 -2.98 -14.59
C ASN A 301 9.48 -2.13 -14.98
N ILE A 302 9.53 -0.84 -14.64
CA ILE A 302 8.64 0.21 -15.13
C ILE A 302 9.39 1.03 -16.19
N GLY A 303 8.71 1.35 -17.28
CA GLY A 303 9.32 1.93 -18.47
C GLY A 303 9.88 3.35 -18.30
N SER A 304 9.31 4.18 -17.42
CA SER A 304 9.74 5.56 -17.16
C SER A 304 9.26 6.04 -15.79
N GLU A 305 9.72 7.21 -15.36
CA GLU A 305 9.28 7.83 -14.10
C GLU A 305 7.82 8.28 -14.18
N GLU A 306 7.35 8.78 -15.33
CA GLU A 306 5.94 9.11 -15.56
C GLU A 306 5.06 7.85 -15.45
N ALA A 307 5.49 6.74 -16.08
CA ALA A 307 4.77 5.47 -15.94
C ALA A 307 4.77 4.97 -14.49
N ALA A 308 5.79 5.27 -13.68
CA ALA A 308 5.79 4.91 -12.27
C ALA A 308 4.72 5.66 -11.47
N LYS A 309 4.52 6.95 -11.74
CA LYS A 309 3.43 7.73 -11.14
C LYS A 309 2.06 7.17 -11.51
N GLY A 310 1.84 6.90 -12.79
CA GLY A 310 0.59 6.30 -13.27
C GLY A 310 0.31 4.93 -12.70
N HIS A 311 1.34 4.07 -12.61
CA HIS A 311 1.22 2.77 -11.95
C HIS A 311 0.81 2.91 -10.49
N CYS A 312 1.36 3.88 -9.75
CA CYS A 312 0.99 4.14 -8.36
C CYS A 312 -0.48 4.53 -8.26
N LEU A 313 -0.95 5.47 -9.08
CA LEU A 313 -2.34 5.91 -9.08
C LEU A 313 -3.31 4.77 -9.42
N ILE A 314 -3.04 4.03 -10.49
CA ILE A 314 -3.87 2.89 -10.90
C ILE A 314 -3.92 1.86 -9.78
N HIS A 315 -2.76 1.43 -9.25
CA HIS A 315 -2.72 0.46 -8.15
C HIS A 315 -3.40 0.96 -6.89
N SER A 316 -3.36 2.26 -6.59
CA SER A 316 -4.05 2.85 -5.44
C SER A 316 -5.56 2.61 -5.51
N LEU A 317 -6.16 2.89 -6.67
CA LEU A 317 -7.58 2.66 -6.88
C LEU A 317 -7.93 1.16 -6.85
N LEU A 318 -7.15 0.32 -7.55
CA LEU A 318 -7.43 -1.11 -7.63
C LEU A 318 -7.24 -1.85 -6.30
N GLU A 319 -6.20 -1.49 -5.53
CA GLU A 319 -5.98 -2.10 -4.21
C GLU A 319 -7.04 -1.66 -3.21
N SER A 320 -7.48 -0.41 -3.27
CA SER A 320 -8.62 0.06 -2.47
C SER A 320 -9.90 -0.73 -2.80
N CYS A 321 -10.17 -1.02 -4.08
CA CYS A 321 -11.28 -1.90 -4.46
C CYS A 321 -11.13 -3.31 -3.86
N ARG A 322 -9.94 -3.92 -3.95
CA ARG A 322 -9.68 -5.25 -3.34
C ARG A 322 -9.96 -5.25 -1.84
N ARG A 323 -9.55 -4.20 -1.14
CA ARG A 323 -9.75 -4.06 0.31
C ARG A 323 -11.21 -3.93 0.70
N LEU A 324 -11.99 -3.31 -0.16
CA LEU A 324 -13.42 -3.11 0.03
C LEU A 324 -14.27 -4.30 -0.46
N GLY A 325 -13.63 -5.35 -1.03
CA GLY A 325 -14.35 -6.47 -1.64
C GLY A 325 -15.14 -6.06 -2.89
N VAL A 326 -14.73 -4.98 -3.55
CA VAL A 326 -15.38 -4.45 -4.75
C VAL A 326 -14.75 -5.09 -5.99
N SER A 327 -15.56 -5.53 -6.94
CA SER A 327 -15.09 -5.99 -8.25
C SER A 327 -14.33 -4.86 -8.94
N ILE A 328 -13.04 -5.09 -9.21
CA ILE A 328 -12.19 -4.12 -9.91
C ILE A 328 -12.76 -3.78 -11.28
N TYR A 329 -13.22 -4.79 -12.03
CA TYR A 329 -13.76 -4.60 -13.37
C TYR A 329 -15.02 -3.73 -13.33
N ASP A 330 -15.98 -4.05 -12.48
CA ASP A 330 -17.22 -3.30 -12.36
C ASP A 330 -16.99 -1.87 -11.88
N TYR A 331 -16.04 -1.69 -10.95
CA TYR A 331 -15.63 -0.36 -10.52
C TYR A 331 -15.05 0.48 -11.67
N LEU A 332 -14.12 -0.10 -12.45
CA LEU A 332 -13.51 0.58 -13.58
C LEU A 332 -14.56 0.95 -14.65
N VAL A 333 -15.45 0.02 -14.98
CA VAL A 333 -16.54 0.29 -15.94
C VAL A 333 -17.42 1.43 -15.43
N ALA A 334 -17.86 1.35 -14.17
CA ALA A 334 -18.71 2.40 -13.58
C ALA A 334 -17.99 3.76 -13.51
N LEU A 335 -16.70 3.75 -13.13
CA LEU A 335 -15.86 4.95 -13.09
C LEU A 335 -15.78 5.59 -14.49
N PHE A 336 -15.41 4.81 -15.50
CA PHE A 336 -15.18 5.33 -16.85
C PHE A 336 -16.45 5.82 -17.51
N ARG A 337 -17.59 5.21 -17.22
CA ARG A 337 -18.89 5.67 -17.71
C ARG A 337 -19.36 6.97 -17.06
N ARG A 338 -19.10 7.15 -15.76
CA ARG A 338 -19.64 8.28 -14.98
C ARG A 338 -18.73 9.50 -14.96
N LEU A 339 -17.42 9.30 -14.90
CA LEU A 339 -16.46 10.37 -14.65
C LEU A 339 -16.46 11.49 -15.70
N PRO A 340 -16.62 11.20 -17.04
CA PRO A 340 -16.70 12.26 -18.04
C PRO A 340 -17.79 13.31 -17.76
N ASP A 341 -18.95 12.85 -17.30
CA ASP A 341 -20.14 13.68 -17.06
C ASP A 341 -20.27 14.15 -15.60
N THR A 342 -19.36 13.69 -14.70
CA THR A 342 -19.42 14.05 -13.27
C THR A 342 -18.75 15.41 -13.02
N PRO A 343 -19.50 16.42 -12.50
CA PRO A 343 -18.96 17.71 -12.11
C PRO A 343 -17.79 17.56 -11.12
N LYS A 344 -16.85 18.52 -11.17
CA LYS A 344 -15.59 18.45 -10.40
C LYS A 344 -15.81 18.32 -8.89
N ASP A 345 -16.80 19.00 -8.34
CA ASP A 345 -17.20 18.99 -6.94
C ASP A 345 -17.83 17.68 -6.49
N GLN A 346 -18.40 16.89 -7.43
CA GLN A 346 -19.04 15.61 -7.15
C GLN A 346 -18.12 14.39 -7.38
N ARG A 347 -16.92 14.56 -7.94
CA ARG A 347 -16.02 13.44 -8.28
C ARG A 347 -15.58 12.60 -7.08
N LYS A 348 -15.66 13.15 -5.87
CA LYS A 348 -15.42 12.39 -4.65
C LYS A 348 -16.32 11.15 -4.55
N GLN A 349 -17.55 11.21 -5.08
CA GLN A 349 -18.52 10.10 -5.09
C GLN A 349 -18.05 8.91 -5.95
N LEU A 350 -17.01 9.10 -6.79
CA LEU A 350 -16.46 8.07 -7.64
C LEU A 350 -15.27 7.31 -7.01
N LEU A 351 -14.84 7.70 -5.81
CA LEU A 351 -13.79 6.99 -5.09
C LEU A 351 -14.25 5.59 -4.67
N PRO A 352 -13.33 4.61 -4.58
CA PRO A 352 -13.67 3.19 -4.34
C PRO A 352 -14.58 2.95 -3.14
N HIS A 353 -14.35 3.64 -2.01
CA HIS A 353 -15.12 3.45 -0.78
C HIS A 353 -16.53 4.06 -0.82
N ILE A 354 -16.81 4.93 -1.78
CA ILE A 354 -18.13 5.56 -1.97
C ILE A 354 -18.88 4.88 -3.12
N LEU A 355 -18.24 4.75 -4.28
CA LEU A 355 -18.85 4.14 -5.46
C LEU A 355 -19.02 2.62 -5.31
N GLY A 356 -18.02 1.95 -4.74
CA GLY A 356 -17.98 0.48 -4.67
C GLY A 356 -19.22 -0.16 -4.02
N PRO A 357 -19.66 0.31 -2.83
CA PRO A 357 -20.87 -0.21 -2.19
C PRO A 357 -22.15 -0.07 -3.00
N LEU A 358 -22.19 0.84 -3.98
CA LEU A 358 -23.34 1.10 -4.84
C LEU A 358 -23.37 0.20 -6.09
N LEU A 359 -22.29 -0.57 -6.32
CA LEU A 359 -22.20 -1.49 -7.45
C LEU A 359 -22.89 -2.82 -7.12
N PRO A 360 -23.41 -3.53 -8.14
CA PRO A 360 -23.98 -4.85 -7.95
C PRO A 360 -22.94 -5.78 -7.29
N LYS A 361 -23.32 -6.44 -6.22
CA LYS A 361 -22.50 -7.51 -5.66
C LYS A 361 -22.55 -8.67 -6.65
N GLN A 362 -21.39 -9.11 -7.11
CA GLN A 362 -21.30 -10.37 -7.87
C GLN A 362 -21.72 -11.49 -6.91
N GLU A 363 -22.82 -12.18 -7.22
CA GLU A 363 -23.10 -13.45 -6.61
C GLU A 363 -21.98 -14.40 -7.02
N LEU A 364 -21.21 -14.86 -6.04
CA LEU A 364 -20.25 -15.94 -6.26
C LEU A 364 -21.08 -17.16 -6.64
N ILE A 365 -21.11 -17.51 -7.93
CA ILE A 365 -21.66 -18.79 -8.38
C ILE A 365 -20.80 -19.83 -7.71
N PRO A 366 -21.36 -20.67 -6.81
CA PRO A 366 -20.60 -21.73 -6.19
C PRO A 366 -20.15 -22.69 -7.30
N ILE A 367 -18.85 -22.67 -7.64
CA ILE A 367 -18.24 -23.52 -8.67
C ILE A 367 -18.29 -24.99 -8.22
N PHE A 368 -18.54 -25.24 -6.94
CA PHE A 368 -18.75 -26.57 -6.37
C PHE A 368 -19.97 -26.58 -5.46
N SER A 369 -21.10 -27.07 -5.93
CA SER A 369 -22.08 -27.70 -5.05
C SER A 369 -21.52 -29.05 -4.66
N ARG A 370 -20.90 -29.18 -3.51
CA ARG A 370 -20.69 -30.51 -2.91
C ARG A 370 -22.04 -31.02 -2.39
N SER A 371 -22.84 -31.56 -3.27
CA SER A 371 -23.79 -32.61 -2.89
C SER A 371 -22.99 -33.91 -2.83
N TYR A 372 -22.43 -34.21 -1.67
CA TYR A 372 -22.13 -35.60 -1.37
C TYR A 372 -23.44 -36.24 -0.86
N PRO A 373 -23.78 -37.43 -1.38
CA PRO A 373 -24.92 -38.22 -0.88
C PRO A 373 -24.71 -38.67 0.56
#